data_52f101821867a94ca9ad7cba5c2ea642
#
_entry.id   52f101821867a94ca9ad7cba5c2ea642
#
_cell.length_a   1.000
_cell.length_b   1.000
_cell.length_c   1.000
_cell.angle_alpha   90.00
_cell.angle_beta   90.00
_cell.angle_gamma   90.00
#
_symmetry.space_group_name_H-M   'P 1'
#
loop_
_entity.id
_entity.type
_entity.pdbx_description
1 polymer ?
#
loop_
_entity_poly.entity_id
_entity_poly.type
_entity_poly.pdbx_seq_one_letter_code
_entity_poly.pdbx_strand_id
1 'polypeptide(L)'
;MASFNMASKGPKPLKVGKTAPLQDYAMTNVDGSSKTLKGLKGEKGLLVIFSCNTCPFVVGAEKFAGWEVQYNTINDLAAANGVNTVLVNSNEAKREGDDSMEAMKKRAELKAYKMPYVEDKDSKLADAFGARTTPHVYLFNSDMKLVYTGSIDNTWDSKRSEDIPYLNNALDQLGKGQKITAPTTDPRGCSIKRKQVNP
;
A
#
# COMPACT_ATOMS: atom_id res chain seq x y z
N MET A 1 -16.05 -23.05 -33.58
CA MET A 1 -15.55 -21.72 -33.27
C MET A 1 -15.17 -21.69 -31.79
N ALA A 2 -13.88 -21.73 -31.49
CA ALA A 2 -13.40 -21.76 -30.11
C ALA A 2 -13.24 -20.32 -29.62
N SER A 3 -14.07 -19.92 -28.65
CA SER A 3 -13.95 -18.63 -27.98
C SER A 3 -12.72 -18.68 -27.07
N PHE A 4 -11.63 -18.05 -27.49
CA PHE A 4 -10.49 -17.81 -26.62
C PHE A 4 -10.89 -16.77 -25.57
N ASN A 5 -11.21 -17.24 -24.39
CA ASN A 5 -11.39 -16.40 -23.21
C ASN A 5 -9.98 -15.97 -22.75
N MET A 6 -9.47 -14.84 -23.28
CA MET A 6 -8.28 -14.18 -22.72
C MET A 6 -8.70 -13.48 -21.43
N ALA A 7 -8.73 -14.22 -20.33
CA ALA A 7 -8.68 -13.61 -19.02
C ALA A 7 -7.37 -12.80 -18.96
N SER A 8 -7.46 -11.49 -18.96
CA SER A 8 -6.32 -10.60 -18.81
C SER A 8 -5.67 -10.95 -17.46
N LYS A 9 -4.52 -11.61 -17.50
CA LYS A 9 -3.70 -11.85 -16.32
C LYS A 9 -3.36 -10.45 -15.76
N GLY A 10 -3.88 -10.15 -14.58
CA GLY A 10 -3.56 -8.90 -13.89
C GLY A 10 -2.04 -8.68 -13.77
N PRO A 11 -1.60 -7.47 -13.38
CA PRO A 11 -0.19 -7.13 -13.34
C PRO A 11 0.59 -8.14 -12.47
N LYS A 12 1.82 -8.47 -12.91
CA LYS A 12 2.66 -9.46 -12.20
C LYS A 12 3.14 -8.86 -10.87
N PRO A 13 2.99 -9.58 -9.75
CA PRO A 13 3.46 -9.11 -8.45
C PRO A 13 4.97 -8.90 -8.44
N LEU A 14 5.42 -7.77 -7.86
CA LEU A 14 6.82 -7.53 -7.58
C LEU A 14 7.32 -8.58 -6.58
N LYS A 15 8.44 -9.21 -6.90
CA LYS A 15 9.02 -10.26 -6.06
C LYS A 15 9.98 -9.67 -5.02
N VAL A 16 10.03 -10.28 -3.84
CA VAL A 16 11.03 -9.98 -2.81
C VAL A 16 12.44 -10.05 -3.40
N GLY A 17 13.29 -9.10 -3.02
CA GLY A 17 14.64 -8.90 -3.55
C GLY A 17 14.74 -8.05 -4.82
N LYS A 18 13.61 -7.74 -5.48
CA LYS A 18 13.62 -6.85 -6.65
C LYS A 18 13.57 -5.37 -6.24
N THR A 19 14.23 -4.55 -7.03
CA THR A 19 14.25 -3.10 -6.84
C THR A 19 12.90 -2.49 -7.18
N ALA A 20 12.47 -1.49 -6.41
CA ALA A 20 11.24 -0.76 -6.66
C ALA A 20 11.26 -0.14 -8.07
N PRO A 21 10.26 -0.41 -8.91
CA PRO A 21 10.11 0.28 -10.18
C PRO A 21 9.63 1.72 -9.96
N LEU A 22 9.78 2.57 -10.98
CA LEU A 22 9.22 3.93 -11.02
C LEU A 22 9.63 4.81 -9.82
N GLN A 23 10.86 4.70 -9.32
CA GLN A 23 11.31 5.45 -8.14
C GLN A 23 11.27 6.98 -8.31
N ASP A 24 11.42 7.47 -9.54
CA ASP A 24 11.37 8.90 -9.89
C ASP A 24 10.01 9.34 -10.44
N TYR A 25 8.98 8.45 -10.44
CA TYR A 25 7.62 8.80 -10.86
C TYR A 25 7.00 9.79 -9.87
N ALA A 26 6.63 10.97 -10.39
CA ALA A 26 6.03 12.04 -9.62
C ALA A 26 4.54 11.79 -9.37
N MET A 27 4.15 11.79 -8.10
CA MET A 27 2.77 11.67 -7.64
C MET A 27 2.37 12.93 -6.87
N THR A 28 1.12 13.35 -7.00
CA THR A 28 0.60 14.52 -6.28
C THR A 28 0.15 14.12 -4.89
N ASN A 29 0.70 14.76 -3.86
CA ASN A 29 0.26 14.60 -2.47
C ASN A 29 -0.99 15.45 -2.19
N VAL A 30 -1.74 15.10 -1.15
CA VAL A 30 -2.95 15.83 -0.73
C VAL A 30 -2.72 17.30 -0.35
N ASP A 31 -1.49 17.69 -0.04
CA ASP A 31 -1.06 19.09 0.18
C ASP A 31 -0.71 19.83 -1.12
N GLY A 32 -0.84 19.19 -2.27
CA GLY A 32 -0.49 19.71 -3.59
C GLY A 32 1.00 19.57 -3.96
N SER A 33 1.87 19.10 -3.07
CA SER A 33 3.28 18.88 -3.37
C SER A 33 3.49 17.63 -4.22
N SER A 34 4.58 17.63 -5.00
CA SER A 34 5.01 16.46 -5.77
C SER A 34 5.89 15.56 -4.91
N LYS A 35 5.65 14.26 -4.94
CA LYS A 35 6.41 13.24 -4.22
C LYS A 35 6.85 12.13 -5.18
N THR A 36 8.04 11.59 -4.92
CA THR A 36 8.56 10.40 -5.60
C THR A 36 8.97 9.36 -4.55
N LEU A 37 9.01 8.09 -4.90
CA LEU A 37 9.46 7.05 -3.95
C LEU A 37 10.90 7.31 -3.49
N LYS A 38 11.76 7.71 -4.42
CA LYS A 38 13.16 8.06 -4.14
C LYS A 38 13.29 9.23 -3.16
N GLY A 39 12.47 10.28 -3.34
CA GLY A 39 12.47 11.46 -2.47
C GLY A 39 11.85 11.18 -1.10
N LEU A 40 10.98 10.19 -0.98
CA LEU A 40 10.33 9.81 0.26
C LEU A 40 11.12 8.80 1.09
N LYS A 41 12.10 8.13 0.50
CA LYS A 41 12.87 7.07 1.17
C LYS A 41 13.53 7.60 2.46
N GLY A 42 13.33 6.88 3.57
CA GLY A 42 14.04 7.09 4.82
C GLY A 42 15.44 6.47 4.82
N GLU A 43 16.16 6.61 5.92
CA GLU A 43 17.52 6.10 6.07
C GLU A 43 17.62 4.59 5.80
N LYS A 44 16.70 3.82 6.37
CA LYS A 44 16.68 2.34 6.24
C LYS A 44 15.68 1.81 5.23
N GLY A 45 14.81 2.65 4.67
CA GLY A 45 13.89 2.19 3.65
C GLY A 45 12.62 3.02 3.50
N LEU A 46 11.65 2.42 2.79
CA LEU A 46 10.35 3.02 2.50
C LEU A 46 9.24 1.98 2.63
N LEU A 47 8.20 2.34 3.36
CA LEU A 47 6.95 1.61 3.45
C LEU A 47 5.93 2.24 2.50
N VAL A 48 5.45 1.48 1.53
CA VAL A 48 4.38 1.86 0.60
C VAL A 48 3.14 1.06 0.92
N ILE A 49 2.03 1.74 1.22
CA ILE A 49 0.73 1.10 1.45
C ILE A 49 -0.24 1.60 0.39
N PHE A 50 -0.65 0.73 -0.53
CA PHE A 50 -1.77 1.04 -1.41
C PHE A 50 -3.05 1.08 -0.59
N SER A 51 -3.76 2.19 -0.62
CA SER A 51 -4.93 2.46 0.20
C SER A 51 -6.02 3.15 -0.62
N CYS A 52 -7.19 3.35 -0.01
CA CYS A 52 -8.31 4.08 -0.62
C CYS A 52 -9.25 4.60 0.47
N ASN A 53 -10.31 5.30 0.05
CA ASN A 53 -11.23 5.96 0.98
C ASN A 53 -12.50 5.15 1.31
N THR A 54 -12.77 4.04 0.60
CA THR A 54 -14.08 3.36 0.68
C THR A 54 -14.02 1.87 0.93
N CYS A 55 -12.85 1.24 0.83
CA CYS A 55 -12.73 -0.20 1.04
C CYS A 55 -13.01 -0.56 2.51
N PRO A 56 -13.95 -1.48 2.82
CA PRO A 56 -14.21 -1.91 4.20
C PRO A 56 -12.98 -2.45 4.93
N PHE A 57 -12.03 -3.04 4.23
CA PHE A 57 -10.76 -3.47 4.82
C PHE A 57 -9.86 -2.30 5.21
N VAL A 58 -10.03 -1.13 4.58
CA VAL A 58 -9.32 0.10 4.97
C VAL A 58 -10.11 0.85 6.02
N VAL A 59 -11.34 1.24 5.71
CA VAL A 59 -12.13 2.19 6.52
C VAL A 59 -12.94 1.55 7.63
N GLY A 60 -13.06 0.24 7.62
CA GLY A 60 -13.85 -0.53 8.58
C GLY A 60 -15.23 -0.91 8.10
N ALA A 61 -15.83 -1.88 8.79
CA ALA A 61 -17.18 -2.37 8.64
C ALA A 61 -17.68 -2.86 10.01
N GLU A 62 -18.95 -3.31 10.09
CA GLU A 62 -19.60 -3.70 11.35
C GLU A 62 -18.76 -4.65 12.23
N LYS A 63 -18.03 -5.60 11.63
CA LYS A 63 -17.27 -6.64 12.34
C LYS A 63 -15.74 -6.50 12.23
N PHE A 64 -15.26 -5.46 11.58
CA PHE A 64 -13.85 -5.22 11.38
C PHE A 64 -13.57 -3.72 11.39
N ALA A 65 -12.72 -3.26 12.29
CA ALA A 65 -12.43 -1.83 12.47
C ALA A 65 -11.76 -1.17 11.25
N GLY A 66 -11.24 -1.97 10.31
CA GLY A 66 -10.42 -1.51 9.20
C GLY A 66 -8.98 -1.21 9.61
N TRP A 67 -8.06 -1.39 8.68
CA TRP A 67 -6.63 -1.20 9.00
C TRP A 67 -6.20 0.26 9.08
N GLU A 68 -6.99 1.19 8.56
CA GLU A 68 -6.70 2.63 8.62
C GLU A 68 -6.48 3.13 10.05
N VAL A 69 -7.15 2.53 11.05
CA VAL A 69 -6.98 2.88 12.46
C VAL A 69 -5.55 2.67 12.95
N GLN A 70 -4.78 1.81 12.29
CA GLN A 70 -3.39 1.50 12.61
C GLN A 70 -2.37 2.37 11.86
N TYR A 71 -2.75 3.11 10.81
CA TYR A 71 -1.80 3.77 9.91
C TYR A 71 -0.84 4.73 10.63
N ASN A 72 -1.34 5.55 11.55
CA ASN A 72 -0.48 6.47 12.30
C ASN A 72 0.48 5.74 13.23
N THR A 73 0.02 4.68 13.91
CA THR A 73 0.88 3.85 14.77
C THR A 73 1.94 3.10 13.94
N ILE A 74 1.56 2.59 12.78
CA ILE A 74 2.50 1.96 11.83
C ILE A 74 3.55 2.97 11.36
N ASN A 75 3.12 4.20 11.02
CA ASN A 75 4.05 5.27 10.64
C ASN A 75 5.05 5.59 11.75
N ASP A 76 4.59 5.69 13.01
CA ASP A 76 5.46 5.96 14.15
C ASP A 76 6.46 4.81 14.37
N LEU A 77 6.02 3.56 14.25
CA LEU A 77 6.90 2.39 14.32
C LEU A 77 7.91 2.36 13.16
N ALA A 78 7.45 2.64 11.94
CA ALA A 78 8.33 2.73 10.78
C ALA A 78 9.41 3.79 10.97
N ALA A 79 9.02 5.00 11.39
CA ALA A 79 9.94 6.11 11.67
C ALA A 79 10.97 5.74 12.75
N ALA A 80 10.55 5.09 13.84
CA ALA A 80 11.45 4.59 14.89
C ALA A 80 12.47 3.58 14.36
N ASN A 81 12.16 2.88 13.27
CA ASN A 81 13.04 1.93 12.58
C ASN A 81 13.79 2.56 11.37
N GLY A 82 13.77 3.87 11.20
CA GLY A 82 14.45 4.58 10.10
C GLY A 82 13.76 4.44 8.73
N VAL A 83 12.49 4.06 8.73
CA VAL A 83 11.67 3.83 7.53
C VAL A 83 10.62 4.93 7.43
N ASN A 84 10.51 5.60 6.28
CA ASN A 84 9.41 6.50 6.01
C ASN A 84 8.21 5.75 5.43
N THR A 85 7.02 6.32 5.57
CA THR A 85 5.76 5.73 5.09
C THR A 85 5.09 6.62 4.06
N VAL A 86 4.45 6.02 3.05
CA VAL A 86 3.57 6.70 2.10
C VAL A 86 2.32 5.86 1.85
N LEU A 87 1.16 6.53 1.86
CA LEU A 87 -0.09 5.96 1.38
C LEU A 87 -0.28 6.32 -0.09
N VAL A 88 -0.69 5.36 -0.91
CA VAL A 88 -0.88 5.53 -2.36
C VAL A 88 -2.30 5.15 -2.74
N ASN A 89 -3.04 6.09 -3.33
CA ASN A 89 -4.37 5.84 -3.87
C ASN A 89 -4.32 5.63 -5.38
N SER A 90 -4.57 4.39 -5.80
CA SER A 90 -4.54 3.95 -7.19
C SER A 90 -5.93 3.64 -7.76
N ASN A 91 -7.02 4.07 -7.08
CA ASN A 91 -8.40 3.81 -7.49
C ASN A 91 -8.85 4.79 -8.60
N GLU A 92 -8.23 4.71 -9.75
CA GLU A 92 -8.47 5.64 -10.86
C GLU A 92 -9.92 5.63 -11.37
N ALA A 93 -10.63 4.50 -11.31
CA ALA A 93 -12.04 4.44 -11.67
C ALA A 93 -12.98 5.18 -10.70
N LYS A 94 -12.47 5.58 -9.52
CA LYS A 94 -13.19 6.34 -8.50
C LYS A 94 -12.67 7.78 -8.35
N ARG A 95 -11.81 8.22 -9.25
CA ARG A 95 -11.09 9.51 -9.17
C ARG A 95 -12.01 10.72 -9.27
N GLU A 96 -13.16 10.60 -9.90
CA GLU A 96 -14.16 11.69 -9.99
C GLU A 96 -15.13 11.72 -8.80
N GLY A 97 -14.96 10.83 -7.81
CA GLY A 97 -15.85 10.70 -6.65
C GLY A 97 -15.09 10.44 -5.35
N ASP A 98 -15.35 9.26 -4.78
CA ASP A 98 -14.89 8.90 -3.43
C ASP A 98 -13.37 8.87 -3.25
N ASP A 99 -12.59 8.68 -4.31
CA ASP A 99 -11.13 8.68 -4.31
C ASP A 99 -10.55 9.89 -5.08
N SER A 100 -11.32 10.97 -5.22
CA SER A 100 -10.83 12.25 -5.76
C SER A 100 -9.77 12.87 -4.84
N MET A 101 -8.95 13.77 -5.37
CA MET A 101 -7.95 14.48 -4.57
C MET A 101 -8.60 15.23 -3.39
N GLU A 102 -9.76 15.83 -3.60
CA GLU A 102 -10.51 16.50 -2.54
C GLU A 102 -10.98 15.51 -1.46
N ALA A 103 -11.51 14.34 -1.85
CA ALA A 103 -11.91 13.30 -0.92
C ALA A 103 -10.70 12.71 -0.15
N MET A 104 -9.57 12.51 -0.83
CA MET A 104 -8.32 12.09 -0.21
C MET A 104 -7.83 13.10 0.83
N LYS A 105 -7.87 14.40 0.50
CA LYS A 105 -7.50 15.48 1.43
C LYS A 105 -8.38 15.48 2.66
N LYS A 106 -9.70 15.46 2.48
CA LYS A 106 -10.66 15.38 3.60
C LYS A 106 -10.42 14.15 4.49
N ARG A 107 -10.10 13.00 3.86
CA ARG A 107 -9.80 11.78 4.60
C ARG A 107 -8.53 11.91 5.42
N ALA A 108 -7.46 12.42 4.83
CA ALA A 108 -6.19 12.63 5.49
C ALA A 108 -6.32 13.58 6.69
N GLU A 109 -7.09 14.66 6.54
CA GLU A 109 -7.40 15.60 7.63
C GLU A 109 -8.22 14.93 8.74
N LEU A 110 -9.31 14.25 8.39
CA LEU A 110 -10.20 13.56 9.35
C LEU A 110 -9.46 12.52 10.18
N LYS A 111 -8.53 11.79 9.55
CA LYS A 111 -7.75 10.72 10.21
C LYS A 111 -6.40 11.21 10.75
N ALA A 112 -6.12 12.50 10.58
CA ALA A 112 -4.85 13.12 10.98
C ALA A 112 -3.64 12.32 10.51
N TYR A 113 -3.60 11.93 9.23
CA TYR A 113 -2.50 11.13 8.68
C TYR A 113 -1.16 11.83 8.87
N LYS A 114 -0.22 11.13 9.49
CA LYS A 114 1.15 11.60 9.75
C LYS A 114 2.10 11.42 8.56
N MET A 115 1.66 10.70 7.54
CA MET A 115 2.43 10.36 6.34
C MET A 115 1.80 10.99 5.09
N PRO A 116 2.57 11.16 4.00
CA PRO A 116 2.01 11.56 2.71
C PRO A 116 0.92 10.60 2.22
N TYR A 117 -0.12 11.15 1.59
CA TYR A 117 -1.15 10.40 0.89
C TYR A 117 -1.21 10.90 -0.55
N VAL A 118 -0.70 10.10 -1.48
CA VAL A 118 -0.47 10.51 -2.87
C VAL A 118 -1.43 9.84 -3.84
N GLU A 119 -1.72 10.55 -4.93
CA GLU A 119 -2.48 10.04 -6.06
C GLU A 119 -1.55 9.32 -7.04
N ASP A 120 -1.86 8.07 -7.30
CA ASP A 120 -1.26 7.27 -8.39
C ASP A 120 -2.17 7.33 -9.62
N LYS A 121 -1.90 8.30 -10.49
CA LYS A 121 -2.67 8.52 -11.72
C LYS A 121 -2.61 7.30 -12.63
N ASP A 122 -3.77 6.93 -13.19
CA ASP A 122 -3.95 5.78 -14.09
C ASP A 122 -3.52 4.45 -13.48
N SER A 123 -3.44 4.34 -12.13
CA SER A 123 -2.96 3.15 -11.39
C SER A 123 -1.54 2.70 -11.83
N LYS A 124 -0.72 3.63 -12.31
CA LYS A 124 0.57 3.35 -12.94
C LYS A 124 1.57 2.68 -12.00
N LEU A 125 1.67 3.18 -10.74
CA LEU A 125 2.53 2.60 -9.73
C LEU A 125 2.00 1.23 -9.28
N ALA A 126 0.67 1.13 -9.06
CA ALA A 126 0.04 -0.14 -8.70
C ALA A 126 0.29 -1.22 -9.75
N ASP A 127 0.24 -0.88 -11.04
CA ASP A 127 0.52 -1.81 -12.13
C ASP A 127 1.99 -2.25 -12.14
N ALA A 128 2.92 -1.32 -11.94
CA ALA A 128 4.34 -1.62 -11.90
C ALA A 128 4.72 -2.50 -10.70
N PHE A 129 4.02 -2.36 -9.57
CA PHE A 129 4.21 -3.18 -8.37
C PHE A 129 3.45 -4.51 -8.43
N GLY A 130 2.50 -4.65 -9.33
CA GLY A 130 1.56 -5.75 -9.33
C GLY A 130 0.64 -5.73 -8.10
N ALA A 131 0.35 -4.55 -7.57
CA ALA A 131 -0.56 -4.37 -6.44
C ALA A 131 -1.98 -4.74 -6.85
N ARG A 132 -2.69 -5.49 -6.00
CA ARG A 132 -4.01 -6.05 -6.33
C ARG A 132 -5.13 -5.49 -5.47
N THR A 133 -4.84 -5.19 -4.22
CA THR A 133 -5.86 -4.86 -3.22
C THR A 133 -5.55 -3.58 -2.47
N THR A 134 -6.55 -3.05 -1.77
CA THR A 134 -6.39 -2.03 -0.73
C THR A 134 -6.91 -2.59 0.60
N PRO A 135 -6.06 -2.60 1.66
CA PRO A 135 -4.65 -2.27 1.61
C PRO A 135 -3.79 -3.36 0.94
N HIS A 136 -2.61 -2.98 0.43
CA HIS A 136 -1.54 -3.88 0.00
C HIS A 136 -0.21 -3.23 0.37
N VAL A 137 0.61 -3.95 1.09
CA VAL A 137 1.85 -3.43 1.70
C VAL A 137 3.07 -3.84 0.91
N TYR A 138 4.00 -2.90 0.73
CA TYR A 138 5.33 -3.10 0.15
C TYR A 138 6.36 -2.38 1.01
N LEU A 139 7.25 -3.13 1.65
CA LEU A 139 8.36 -2.61 2.45
C LEU A 139 9.67 -2.79 1.70
N PHE A 140 10.36 -1.69 1.47
CA PHE A 140 11.67 -1.65 0.80
C PHE A 140 12.76 -1.29 1.80
N ASN A 141 13.95 -1.86 1.61
CA ASN A 141 15.15 -1.50 2.38
C ASN A 141 15.82 -0.22 1.82
N SER A 142 16.99 0.15 2.38
CA SER A 142 17.75 1.34 1.97
C SER A 142 18.20 1.33 0.49
N ASP A 143 18.36 0.15 -0.11
CA ASP A 143 18.67 -0.02 -1.53
C ASP A 143 17.42 -0.06 -2.42
N MET A 144 16.24 0.26 -1.86
CA MET A 144 14.94 0.14 -2.52
C MET A 144 14.65 -1.26 -3.05
N LYS A 145 15.17 -2.29 -2.41
CA LYS A 145 14.81 -3.69 -2.68
C LYS A 145 13.66 -4.11 -1.79
N LEU A 146 12.67 -4.78 -2.39
CA LEU A 146 11.51 -5.29 -1.67
C LEU A 146 11.94 -6.35 -0.65
N VAL A 147 11.58 -6.16 0.61
CA VAL A 147 11.89 -7.09 1.71
C VAL A 147 10.64 -7.69 2.35
N TYR A 148 9.48 -7.04 2.22
CA TYR A 148 8.20 -7.57 2.65
C TYR A 148 7.07 -7.09 1.74
N THR A 149 6.10 -7.97 1.45
CA THR A 149 4.83 -7.62 0.80
C THR A 149 3.69 -8.49 1.29
N GLY A 150 2.50 -7.90 1.41
CA GLY A 150 1.29 -8.63 1.79
C GLY A 150 0.32 -7.80 2.63
N SER A 151 -0.19 -8.40 3.69
CA SER A 151 -1.14 -7.79 4.64
C SER A 151 -0.43 -7.07 5.79
N ILE A 152 -1.17 -6.20 6.48
CA ILE A 152 -0.72 -5.53 7.72
C ILE A 152 -0.64 -6.56 8.85
N ASP A 153 -1.71 -7.34 9.04
CA ASP A 153 -1.83 -8.39 10.05
C ASP A 153 -2.86 -9.44 9.60
N ASN A 154 -3.22 -10.37 10.49
CA ASN A 154 -4.25 -11.38 10.24
C ASN A 154 -5.58 -11.12 10.97
N THR A 155 -5.81 -9.93 11.49
CA THR A 155 -7.01 -9.63 12.31
C THR A 155 -8.32 -9.68 11.53
N TRP A 156 -8.25 -9.66 10.19
CA TRP A 156 -9.40 -9.90 9.30
C TRP A 156 -9.95 -11.33 9.37
N ASP A 157 -9.11 -12.30 9.76
CA ASP A 157 -9.51 -13.70 9.87
C ASP A 157 -10.11 -13.98 11.25
N SER A 158 -11.42 -14.09 11.31
CA SER A 158 -12.15 -14.41 12.54
C SER A 158 -11.86 -15.81 13.11
N LYS A 159 -11.23 -16.68 12.31
CA LYS A 159 -10.86 -18.06 12.69
C LYS A 159 -9.40 -18.20 13.10
N ARG A 160 -8.62 -17.08 13.11
CA ARG A 160 -7.23 -17.13 13.52
C ARG A 160 -7.11 -17.61 14.96
N SER A 161 -6.05 -18.36 15.25
CA SER A 161 -5.75 -18.85 16.62
C SER A 161 -5.02 -17.80 17.46
N GLU A 162 -4.31 -16.87 16.80
CA GLU A 162 -3.53 -15.81 17.45
C GLU A 162 -3.44 -14.59 16.52
N ASP A 163 -3.15 -13.43 17.11
CA ASP A 163 -2.90 -12.20 16.35
C ASP A 163 -1.44 -12.17 15.89
N ILE A 164 -1.21 -12.05 14.59
CA ILE A 164 0.12 -11.96 14.00
C ILE A 164 0.30 -10.61 13.32
N PRO A 165 1.08 -9.70 13.90
CA PRO A 165 1.34 -8.37 13.35
C PRO A 165 2.44 -8.43 12.28
N TYR A 166 2.14 -8.97 11.11
CA TYR A 166 3.10 -9.24 10.04
C TYR A 166 3.98 -8.04 9.70
N LEU A 167 3.37 -6.87 9.45
CA LEU A 167 4.09 -5.66 9.07
C LEU A 167 4.96 -5.12 10.21
N ASN A 168 4.44 -5.12 11.44
CA ASN A 168 5.20 -4.63 12.60
C ASN A 168 6.45 -5.49 12.82
N ASN A 169 6.30 -6.83 12.71
CA ASN A 169 7.44 -7.75 12.80
C ASN A 169 8.48 -7.47 11.70
N ALA A 170 8.03 -7.24 10.46
CA ALA A 170 8.92 -6.91 9.35
C ALA A 170 9.67 -5.58 9.56
N LEU A 171 8.97 -4.55 10.05
CA LEU A 171 9.58 -3.24 10.37
C LEU A 171 10.65 -3.37 11.47
N ASP A 172 10.35 -4.09 12.54
CA ASP A 172 11.30 -4.31 13.64
C ASP A 172 12.53 -5.10 13.17
N GLN A 173 12.34 -6.14 12.37
CA GLN A 173 13.44 -6.93 11.81
C GLN A 173 14.30 -6.08 10.87
N LEU A 174 13.69 -5.28 9.99
CA LEU A 174 14.42 -4.37 9.10
C LEU A 174 15.22 -3.33 9.91
N GLY A 175 14.59 -2.71 10.91
CA GLY A 175 15.22 -1.71 11.78
C GLY A 175 16.44 -2.25 12.52
N LYS A 176 16.42 -3.52 12.92
CA LYS A 176 17.52 -4.24 13.58
C LYS A 176 18.54 -4.82 12.60
N GLY A 177 18.38 -4.63 11.29
CA GLY A 177 19.25 -5.23 10.27
C GLY A 177 19.13 -6.76 10.19
N GLN A 178 18.03 -7.32 10.66
CA GLN A 178 17.76 -8.74 10.62
C GLN A 178 17.06 -9.15 9.32
N LYS A 179 17.19 -10.42 8.95
CA LYS A 179 16.41 -11.01 7.86
C LYS A 179 14.93 -11.08 8.24
N ILE A 180 14.06 -10.67 7.34
CA ILE A 180 12.62 -10.79 7.53
C ILE A 180 12.21 -12.24 7.42
N THR A 181 11.63 -12.78 8.49
CA THR A 181 11.31 -14.22 8.61
C THR A 181 10.08 -14.61 7.79
N ALA A 182 9.10 -13.70 7.66
CA ALA A 182 7.91 -13.87 6.83
C ALA A 182 7.85 -12.76 5.76
N PRO A 183 8.63 -12.87 4.66
CA PRO A 183 8.78 -11.79 3.68
C PRO A 183 7.57 -11.61 2.77
N THR A 184 6.65 -12.56 2.76
CA THR A 184 5.39 -12.49 1.99
C THR A 184 4.24 -13.04 2.80
N THR A 185 3.11 -12.34 2.74
CA THR A 185 1.82 -12.83 3.25
C THR A 185 0.74 -12.59 2.19
N ASP A 186 -0.41 -13.22 2.34
CA ASP A 186 -1.50 -13.06 1.38
C ASP A 186 -2.17 -11.69 1.59
N PRO A 187 -2.15 -10.78 0.59
CA PRO A 187 -2.80 -9.48 0.73
C PRO A 187 -4.31 -9.63 0.75
N ARG A 188 -4.95 -9.05 1.76
CA ARG A 188 -6.40 -9.03 1.90
C ARG A 188 -6.94 -7.63 1.74
N GLY A 189 -8.02 -7.50 0.98
CA GLY A 189 -8.63 -6.21 0.72
C GLY A 189 -9.57 -6.25 -0.48
N CYS A 190 -10.15 -5.09 -0.78
CA CYS A 190 -10.90 -4.89 -2.02
C CYS A 190 -9.95 -4.71 -3.20
N SER A 191 -10.33 -5.17 -4.38
CA SER A 191 -9.52 -4.93 -5.59
C SER A 191 -9.32 -3.43 -5.84
N ILE A 192 -8.12 -3.05 -6.28
CA ILE A 192 -7.84 -1.70 -6.76
C ILE A 192 -8.75 -1.41 -7.96
N LYS A 193 -9.42 -0.25 -7.93
CA LYS A 193 -10.42 0.16 -8.95
C LYS A 193 -9.73 0.86 -10.12
N ARG A 194 -9.14 0.06 -11.00
CA ARG A 194 -8.50 0.53 -12.24
C ARG A 194 -9.54 0.98 -13.26
N LYS A 195 -9.22 2.00 -14.05
CA LYS A 195 -10.01 2.28 -15.28
C LYS A 195 -9.88 1.10 -16.22
N GLN A 196 -11.01 0.68 -16.78
CA GLN A 196 -11.01 -0.27 -17.90
C GLN A 196 -10.52 0.49 -19.14
N VAL A 197 -9.44 0.03 -19.74
CA VAL A 197 -9.06 0.44 -21.08
C VAL A 197 -9.99 -0.32 -22.02
N ASN A 198 -10.98 0.36 -22.56
CA ASN A 198 -11.77 -0.22 -23.65
C ASN A 198 -10.81 -0.48 -24.83
N PRO A 199 -10.83 -1.68 -25.40
CA PRO A 199 -10.00 -2.04 -26.55
C PRO A 199 -10.32 -1.21 -27.78
#